data_b4e51923507e6d027d894af84b19eab2
#
_entry.id   b4e51923507e6d027d894af84b19eab2
#
_cell.length_a   1.000
_cell.length_b   1.000
_cell.length_c   1.000
_cell.angle_alpha   90.00
_cell.angle_beta   90.00
_cell.angle_gamma   90.00
#
_symmetry.space_group_name_H-M   'P 1'
#
loop_
_entity.id
_entity.type
_entity.pdbx_description
1 polymer ?
#
loop_
_entity_poly.entity_id
_entity_poly.type
_entity_poly.pdbx_seq_one_letter_code
_entity_poly.pdbx_strand_id
1 'polypeptide(L)'
;GLKMCRPKILPAGERKAVIKDIFDPVYFREARIYNLDHKEKKSVVTNDITMGGDSEGFYVLTGANNGGKTTFLRAVGLCQIMAQTGLYVPASYCEISLVDYIYTQFPQEEKTGIDTSRFTTEIKEFREISDTITANSLLLMNESIQSTTPRECVEVACELLRIFCKMGVRGVFATHLVDIAYKTVELNK
;
A
#
# COMPACT_ATOMS: atom_id res chain seq x y z
N GLY A 1 8.87 -22.44 6.92
CA GLY A 1 9.71 -21.43 6.27
C GLY A 1 8.87 -20.59 5.33
N LEU A 2 9.34 -19.42 4.95
CA LEU A 2 8.68 -18.53 3.99
C LEU A 2 8.55 -19.23 2.63
N LYS A 3 7.39 -19.07 1.99
CA LYS A 3 7.07 -19.76 0.74
C LYS A 3 6.92 -18.74 -0.40
N MET A 4 7.30 -19.17 -1.58
CA MET A 4 6.99 -18.49 -2.84
C MET A 4 5.99 -19.36 -3.60
N CYS A 5 4.99 -18.76 -4.25
CA CYS A 5 4.03 -19.50 -5.07
C CYS A 5 3.95 -18.93 -6.49
N ARG A 6 3.41 -19.71 -7.41
CA ARG A 6 3.02 -19.24 -8.73
C ARG A 6 1.66 -18.56 -8.60
N PRO A 7 1.53 -17.27 -8.99
CA PRO A 7 0.26 -16.57 -8.88
C PRO A 7 -0.76 -17.09 -9.88
N LYS A 8 -2.03 -17.12 -9.50
CA LYS A 8 -3.16 -17.23 -10.41
C LYS A 8 -3.55 -15.84 -10.87
N ILE A 9 -3.39 -15.58 -12.15
CA ILE A 9 -3.73 -14.28 -12.74
C ILE A 9 -5.20 -14.27 -13.15
N LEU A 10 -5.92 -13.25 -12.74
CA LEU A 10 -7.30 -12.97 -13.08
C LEU A 10 -7.40 -11.82 -14.07
N PRO A 11 -8.47 -11.76 -14.88
CA PRO A 11 -8.75 -10.58 -15.70
C PRO A 11 -8.84 -9.31 -14.89
N ALA A 12 -8.43 -8.17 -15.46
CA ALA A 12 -8.46 -6.87 -14.78
C ALA A 12 -9.85 -6.51 -14.25
N GLY A 13 -10.92 -6.85 -15.00
CA GLY A 13 -12.30 -6.55 -14.64
C GLY A 13 -12.81 -7.25 -13.37
N GLU A 14 -12.15 -8.33 -12.90
CA GLU A 14 -12.50 -8.96 -11.63
C GLU A 14 -12.08 -8.12 -10.42
N ARG A 15 -11.10 -7.24 -10.59
CA ARG A 15 -10.62 -6.29 -9.58
C ARG A 15 -10.43 -6.91 -8.19
N LYS A 16 -9.81 -8.09 -8.16
CA LYS A 16 -9.66 -8.93 -6.96
C LYS A 16 -8.19 -9.22 -6.69
N ALA A 17 -7.80 -9.26 -5.42
CA ALA A 17 -6.54 -9.81 -4.96
C ALA A 17 -6.78 -10.60 -3.67
N VAL A 18 -6.33 -11.85 -3.64
CA VAL A 18 -6.29 -12.70 -2.44
C VAL A 18 -4.86 -13.19 -2.30
N ILE A 19 -4.17 -12.74 -1.29
CA ILE A 19 -2.77 -13.07 -1.05
C ILE A 19 -2.64 -13.55 0.40
N LYS A 20 -2.02 -14.71 0.58
CA LYS A 20 -1.80 -15.33 1.89
C LYS A 20 -0.32 -15.41 2.21
N ASP A 21 0.02 -15.17 3.47
CA ASP A 21 1.38 -15.18 3.98
C ASP A 21 2.34 -14.30 3.14
N ILE A 22 1.87 -13.12 2.68
CA ILE A 22 2.71 -12.19 1.93
C ILE A 22 3.84 -11.64 2.80
N PHE A 23 5.02 -11.52 2.22
CA PHE A 23 6.18 -10.89 2.86
C PHE A 23 6.95 -10.02 1.88
N ASP A 24 7.73 -9.07 2.41
CA ASP A 24 8.62 -8.24 1.61
C ASP A 24 9.92 -9.00 1.31
N PRO A 25 10.22 -9.32 0.04
CA PRO A 25 11.42 -10.06 -0.32
C PRO A 25 12.71 -9.27 -0.09
N VAL A 26 12.65 -7.93 -0.13
CA VAL A 26 13.80 -7.07 0.16
C VAL A 26 14.12 -7.12 1.65
N TYR A 27 13.11 -6.92 2.51
CA TYR A 27 13.29 -7.04 3.95
C TYR A 27 13.73 -8.46 4.37
N PHE A 28 13.18 -9.51 3.71
CA PHE A 28 13.62 -10.88 3.94
C PHE A 28 15.12 -11.07 3.68
N ARG A 29 15.61 -10.54 2.56
CA ARG A 29 17.04 -10.60 2.21
C ARG A 29 17.88 -9.85 3.25
N GLU A 30 17.47 -8.64 3.63
CA GLU A 30 18.16 -7.82 4.62
C GLU A 30 18.21 -8.51 6.00
N ALA A 31 17.06 -9.02 6.46
CA ALA A 31 16.97 -9.75 7.73
C ALA A 31 17.85 -11.00 7.73
N ARG A 32 17.90 -11.72 6.60
CA ARG A 32 18.77 -12.89 6.45
C ARG A 32 20.25 -12.54 6.55
N ILE A 33 20.68 -11.47 5.86
CA ILE A 33 22.07 -10.98 5.94
C ILE A 33 22.39 -10.54 7.37
N TYR A 34 21.53 -9.71 7.98
CA TYR A 34 21.70 -9.27 9.36
C TYR A 34 21.86 -10.45 10.32
N ASN A 35 21.07 -11.50 10.13
CA ASN A 35 21.07 -12.68 10.99
C ASN A 35 22.34 -13.53 10.88
N LEU A 36 23.20 -13.32 9.89
CA LEU A 36 24.51 -13.98 9.82
C LEU A 36 25.47 -13.45 10.89
N ASP A 37 25.46 -12.14 11.12
CA ASP A 37 26.47 -11.45 11.93
C ASP A 37 26.00 -11.07 13.34
N HIS A 38 24.70 -11.21 13.65
CA HIS A 38 24.11 -10.75 14.92
C HIS A 38 23.50 -11.90 15.74
N LYS A 39 23.65 -11.81 17.07
CA LYS A 39 23.03 -12.78 18.00
C LYS A 39 21.52 -12.62 18.06
N GLU A 40 21.03 -11.38 18.12
CA GLU A 40 19.62 -11.08 18.04
C GLU A 40 19.13 -11.25 16.61
N LYS A 41 18.14 -12.11 16.41
CA LYS A 41 17.65 -12.44 15.07
C LYS A 41 16.43 -11.59 14.70
N LYS A 42 16.46 -10.99 13.52
CA LYS A 42 15.30 -10.37 12.90
C LYS A 42 14.41 -11.45 12.31
N SER A 43 13.11 -11.39 12.67
CA SER A 43 12.09 -12.26 12.09
C SER A 43 11.35 -11.55 10.96
N VAL A 44 10.90 -12.31 9.98
CA VAL A 44 10.01 -11.83 8.92
C VAL A 44 8.61 -12.29 9.26
N VAL A 45 7.72 -11.34 9.45
CA VAL A 45 6.30 -11.59 9.70
C VAL A 45 5.56 -11.58 8.37
N THR A 46 4.74 -12.59 8.14
CA THR A 46 3.85 -12.67 6.99
C THR A 46 2.47 -12.11 7.32
N ASN A 47 1.74 -11.67 6.30
CA ASN A 47 0.39 -11.12 6.45
C ASN A 47 -0.52 -11.63 5.34
N ASP A 48 -1.82 -11.52 5.57
CA ASP A 48 -2.85 -11.81 4.56
C ASP A 48 -3.46 -10.50 4.08
N ILE A 49 -3.87 -10.47 2.80
CA ILE A 49 -4.69 -9.38 2.28
C ILE A 49 -5.69 -9.93 1.26
N THR A 50 -6.93 -9.39 1.32
CA THR A 50 -7.98 -9.67 0.33
C THR A 50 -8.59 -8.34 -0.08
N MET A 51 -8.50 -7.96 -1.35
CA MET A 51 -9.04 -6.71 -1.89
C MET A 51 -9.99 -6.99 -3.04
N GLY A 52 -11.09 -6.24 -3.11
CA GLY A 52 -12.07 -6.32 -4.19
C GLY A 52 -12.86 -7.63 -4.24
N GLY A 53 -13.62 -7.87 -5.30
CA GLY A 53 -14.63 -8.91 -5.33
C GLY A 53 -15.77 -8.57 -4.35
N ASP A 54 -16.04 -9.48 -3.42
CA ASP A 54 -17.01 -9.25 -2.33
C ASP A 54 -16.39 -8.52 -1.12
N SER A 55 -15.10 -8.16 -1.19
CA SER A 55 -14.36 -7.45 -0.13
C SER A 55 -14.16 -5.98 -0.50
N GLU A 56 -13.83 -5.16 0.52
CA GLU A 56 -13.48 -3.76 0.31
C GLU A 56 -12.27 -3.62 -0.62
N GLY A 57 -12.32 -2.61 -1.49
CA GLY A 57 -11.23 -2.34 -2.44
C GLY A 57 -10.05 -1.60 -1.82
N PHE A 58 -10.30 -0.83 -0.74
CA PHE A 58 -9.31 0.05 -0.13
C PHE A 58 -9.15 -0.21 1.36
N TYR A 59 -7.90 -0.30 1.82
CA TYR A 59 -7.54 -0.56 3.22
C TYR A 59 -6.82 0.63 3.83
N VAL A 60 -7.21 0.98 5.06
CA VAL A 60 -6.46 1.91 5.92
C VAL A 60 -5.67 1.10 6.93
N LEU A 61 -4.35 1.15 6.85
CA LEU A 61 -3.43 0.45 7.73
C LEU A 61 -2.86 1.43 8.75
N THR A 62 -3.24 1.28 10.02
CA THR A 62 -2.74 2.13 11.09
C THR A 62 -1.79 1.38 12.03
N GLY A 63 -0.96 2.10 12.74
CA GLY A 63 -0.06 1.54 13.74
C GLY A 63 1.16 2.42 13.98
N ALA A 64 1.95 2.05 14.99
CA ALA A 64 3.15 2.78 15.38
C ALA A 64 4.18 2.85 14.24
N ASN A 65 5.05 3.86 14.29
CA ASN A 65 6.21 3.93 13.42
C ASN A 65 7.12 2.71 13.69
N ASN A 66 7.75 2.21 12.64
CA ASN A 66 8.51 0.95 12.65
C ASN A 66 7.67 -0.33 12.87
N GLY A 67 6.33 -0.24 12.87
CA GLY A 67 5.44 -1.41 12.96
C GLY A 67 5.30 -2.23 11.67
N GLY A 68 6.12 -1.98 10.65
CA GLY A 68 6.11 -2.76 9.41
C GLY A 68 5.11 -2.29 8.36
N LYS A 69 4.41 -1.16 8.55
CA LYS A 69 3.42 -0.62 7.59
C LYS A 69 4.01 -0.44 6.18
N THR A 70 5.14 0.26 6.07
CA THR A 70 5.84 0.50 4.81
C THR A 70 6.35 -0.80 4.17
N THR A 71 6.82 -1.74 4.99
CA THR A 71 7.25 -3.08 4.55
C THR A 71 6.08 -3.85 3.95
N PHE A 72 4.90 -3.79 4.57
CA PHE A 72 3.69 -4.42 4.05
C PHE A 72 3.22 -3.79 2.73
N LEU A 73 3.18 -2.45 2.61
CA LEU A 73 2.86 -1.76 1.37
C LEU A 73 3.80 -2.18 0.22
N ARG A 74 5.11 -2.22 0.51
CA ARG A 74 6.13 -2.63 -0.45
C ARG A 74 5.94 -4.09 -0.87
N ALA A 75 5.60 -4.97 0.08
CA ALA A 75 5.27 -6.36 -0.23
C ALA A 75 4.09 -6.49 -1.21
N VAL A 76 3.02 -5.73 -0.99
CA VAL A 76 1.84 -5.72 -1.87
C VAL A 76 2.21 -5.24 -3.28
N GLY A 77 2.92 -4.12 -3.40
CA GLY A 77 3.35 -3.57 -4.69
C GLY A 77 4.28 -4.52 -5.46
N LEU A 78 5.28 -5.08 -4.78
CA LEU A 78 6.21 -6.04 -5.39
C LEU A 78 5.51 -7.32 -5.80
N CYS A 79 4.58 -7.84 -4.98
CA CYS A 79 3.79 -9.00 -5.32
C CYS A 79 2.99 -8.78 -6.61
N GLN A 80 2.34 -7.62 -6.77
CA GLN A 80 1.60 -7.26 -7.99
C GLN A 80 2.52 -7.21 -9.22
N ILE A 81 3.68 -6.55 -9.11
CA ILE A 81 4.66 -6.45 -10.22
C ILE A 81 5.16 -7.83 -10.60
N MET A 82 5.60 -8.64 -9.62
CA MET A 82 6.12 -9.98 -9.87
C MET A 82 5.05 -10.90 -10.50
N ALA A 83 3.81 -10.81 -10.04
CA ALA A 83 2.71 -11.55 -10.61
C ALA A 83 2.48 -11.20 -12.10
N GLN A 84 2.43 -9.92 -12.43
CA GLN A 84 2.18 -9.44 -13.81
C GLN A 84 3.35 -9.71 -14.77
N THR A 85 4.56 -9.86 -14.24
CA THR A 85 5.74 -10.23 -15.02
C THR A 85 5.95 -11.75 -15.14
N GLY A 86 5.02 -12.56 -14.58
CA GLY A 86 5.07 -14.02 -14.66
C GLY A 86 6.06 -14.69 -13.71
N LEU A 87 6.53 -13.95 -12.71
CA LEU A 87 7.43 -14.47 -11.68
C LEU A 87 6.66 -15.18 -10.56
N TYR A 88 7.36 -15.99 -9.77
CA TYR A 88 6.88 -16.45 -8.47
C TYR A 88 6.78 -15.26 -7.52
N VAL A 89 5.74 -15.25 -6.69
CA VAL A 89 5.46 -14.16 -5.74
C VAL A 89 5.79 -14.56 -4.30
N PRO A 90 6.17 -13.60 -3.44
CA PRO A 90 6.53 -13.86 -2.05
C PRO A 90 5.27 -14.06 -1.18
N ALA A 91 4.59 -15.17 -1.39
CA ALA A 91 3.36 -15.56 -0.71
C ALA A 91 3.16 -17.07 -0.76
N SER A 92 2.38 -17.63 0.17
CA SER A 92 2.00 -19.05 0.13
C SER A 92 0.86 -19.34 -0.86
N TYR A 93 0.01 -18.33 -1.10
CA TYR A 93 -1.07 -18.34 -2.09
C TYR A 93 -1.25 -16.93 -2.67
N CYS A 94 -1.51 -16.87 -3.97
CA CYS A 94 -1.80 -15.60 -4.65
C CYS A 94 -2.77 -15.81 -5.81
N GLU A 95 -3.91 -15.13 -5.73
CA GLU A 95 -4.87 -14.94 -6.81
C GLU A 95 -5.07 -13.45 -6.99
N ILE A 96 -4.75 -12.90 -8.17
CA ILE A 96 -4.63 -11.46 -8.35
C ILE A 96 -5.04 -11.02 -9.74
N SER A 97 -5.87 -9.99 -9.83
CA SER A 97 -6.25 -9.38 -11.10
C SER A 97 -5.15 -8.47 -11.62
N LEU A 98 -5.03 -8.41 -12.94
CA LEU A 98 -4.17 -7.44 -13.61
C LEU A 98 -4.57 -6.01 -13.21
N VAL A 99 -3.56 -5.16 -13.08
CA VAL A 99 -3.74 -3.71 -12.95
C VAL A 99 -3.10 -3.01 -14.13
N ASP A 100 -3.70 -1.90 -14.54
CA ASP A 100 -3.18 -1.06 -15.62
C ASP A 100 -2.02 -0.19 -15.14
N TYR A 101 -2.06 0.24 -13.87
CA TYR A 101 -1.01 1.03 -13.26
C TYR A 101 -0.88 0.77 -11.75
N ILE A 102 0.31 0.99 -11.21
CA ILE A 102 0.57 1.01 -9.77
C ILE A 102 1.06 2.40 -9.40
N TYR A 103 0.19 3.15 -8.74
CA TYR A 103 0.53 4.45 -8.19
C TYR A 103 1.11 4.31 -6.79
N THR A 104 2.19 5.02 -6.53
CA THR A 104 2.83 5.02 -5.22
C THR A 104 3.01 6.44 -4.75
N GLN A 105 2.61 6.72 -3.52
CA GLN A 105 2.85 7.98 -2.88
C GLN A 105 3.53 7.71 -1.53
N PHE A 106 4.85 7.91 -1.52
CA PHE A 106 5.70 7.72 -0.35
C PHE A 106 6.36 9.04 0.04
N PRO A 107 6.64 9.27 1.33
CA PRO A 107 7.37 10.45 1.75
C PRO A 107 8.68 10.57 0.99
N GLN A 108 8.90 11.70 0.36
CA GLN A 108 10.19 11.99 -0.27
C GLN A 108 11.16 12.52 0.81
N GLU A 109 12.43 12.11 0.74
CA GLU A 109 13.49 12.74 1.52
C GLU A 109 13.56 14.23 1.16
N GLU A 110 13.79 15.08 2.18
CA GLU A 110 13.88 16.52 1.99
C GLU A 110 14.97 16.86 0.98
N LYS A 111 14.56 17.25 -0.23
CA LYS A 111 15.48 17.90 -1.16
C LYS A 111 15.68 19.34 -0.66
N THR A 112 16.89 19.65 -0.24
CA THR A 112 17.34 21.02 0.06
C THR A 112 17.23 21.85 -1.21
N GLY A 113 16.13 22.60 -1.37
CA GLY A 113 15.90 23.50 -2.51
C GLY A 113 14.53 24.15 -2.48
N ILE A 114 14.54 25.46 -2.41
CA ILE A 114 13.51 26.48 -2.65
C ILE A 114 12.04 26.06 -2.58
N ASP A 115 11.44 26.39 -1.45
CA ASP A 115 10.10 26.92 -1.15
C ASP A 115 8.92 26.63 -2.11
N THR A 116 8.64 25.40 -2.40
CA THR A 116 7.23 25.01 -2.58
C THR A 116 6.82 24.33 -1.28
N SER A 117 5.75 24.78 -0.61
CA SER A 117 5.34 24.13 0.63
C SER A 117 5.11 22.65 0.31
N ARG A 118 5.60 21.75 1.16
CA ARG A 118 5.46 20.29 1.02
C ARG A 118 4.00 19.92 0.74
N PHE A 119 3.06 20.59 1.37
CA PHE A 119 1.63 20.44 1.14
C PHE A 119 1.23 20.70 -0.32
N THR A 120 1.73 21.77 -0.94
CA THR A 120 1.44 22.08 -2.35
C THR A 120 1.97 21.01 -3.27
N THR A 121 3.13 20.42 -2.96
CA THR A 121 3.71 19.33 -3.75
C THR A 121 2.86 18.05 -3.60
N GLU A 122 2.47 17.69 -2.39
CA GLU A 122 1.59 16.55 -2.13
C GLU A 122 0.25 16.68 -2.88
N ILE A 123 -0.38 17.85 -2.86
CA ILE A 123 -1.64 18.10 -3.58
C ILE A 123 -1.47 18.01 -5.10
N LYS A 124 -0.35 18.50 -5.64
CA LYS A 124 -0.06 18.35 -7.08
C LYS A 124 0.10 16.89 -7.50
N GLU A 125 0.83 16.09 -6.71
CA GLU A 125 0.99 14.66 -6.95
C GLU A 125 -0.37 13.93 -6.92
N PHE A 126 -1.23 14.25 -5.95
CA PHE A 126 -2.59 13.69 -5.91
C PHE A 126 -3.44 14.09 -7.10
N ARG A 127 -3.31 15.31 -7.59
CA ARG A 127 -4.01 15.75 -8.79
C ARG A 127 -3.55 14.95 -10.01
N GLU A 128 -2.24 14.80 -10.21
CA GLU A 128 -1.69 14.02 -11.31
C GLU A 128 -2.16 12.56 -11.27
N ILE A 129 -2.20 11.96 -10.06
CA ILE A 129 -2.75 10.62 -9.87
C ILE A 129 -4.23 10.61 -10.23
N SER A 130 -5.03 11.56 -9.74
CA SER A 130 -6.48 11.62 -9.96
C SER A 130 -6.86 11.81 -11.43
N ASP A 131 -6.02 12.48 -12.21
CA ASP A 131 -6.26 12.72 -13.63
C ASP A 131 -6.06 11.44 -14.49
N THR A 132 -5.36 10.43 -13.97
CA THR A 132 -4.95 9.25 -14.75
C THR A 132 -5.37 7.91 -14.16
N ILE A 133 -5.70 7.86 -12.86
CA ILE A 133 -6.06 6.63 -12.15
C ILE A 133 -7.39 6.07 -12.64
N THR A 134 -7.48 4.74 -12.76
CA THR A 134 -8.69 4.04 -13.17
C THR A 134 -9.16 3.07 -12.08
N ALA A 135 -10.36 2.52 -12.21
CA ALA A 135 -10.88 1.46 -11.31
C ALA A 135 -10.02 0.17 -11.36
N ASN A 136 -9.19 -0.01 -12.38
CA ASN A 136 -8.28 -1.14 -12.50
C ASN A 136 -6.88 -0.87 -11.95
N SER A 137 -6.62 0.34 -11.44
CA SER A 137 -5.32 0.71 -10.86
C SER A 137 -5.17 0.21 -9.42
N LEU A 138 -3.91 0.14 -8.96
CA LEU A 138 -3.55 -0.09 -7.56
C LEU A 138 -2.89 1.16 -7.00
N LEU A 139 -3.38 1.68 -5.88
CA LEU A 139 -2.84 2.85 -5.19
C LEU A 139 -2.23 2.48 -3.84
N LEU A 140 -0.96 2.78 -3.65
CA LEU A 140 -0.22 2.52 -2.42
C LEU A 140 0.27 3.84 -1.82
N MET A 141 -0.32 4.24 -0.71
CA MET A 141 0.01 5.49 -0.01
C MET A 141 0.66 5.20 1.34
N ASN A 142 1.78 5.84 1.61
CA ASN A 142 2.49 5.70 2.87
C ASN A 142 2.71 7.07 3.50
N GLU A 143 2.11 7.30 4.68
CA GLU A 143 2.28 8.52 5.47
C GLU A 143 2.05 9.81 4.64
N SER A 144 1.12 9.75 3.69
CA SER A 144 0.75 10.88 2.83
C SER A 144 -0.10 11.89 3.58
N ILE A 145 -0.07 13.17 3.16
CA ILE A 145 -0.84 14.27 3.74
C ILE A 145 -0.42 14.51 5.20
N GLN A 146 0.83 14.94 5.38
CA GLN A 146 1.39 15.24 6.71
C GLN A 146 1.83 16.71 6.86
N SER A 147 1.65 17.51 5.83
CA SER A 147 2.25 18.84 5.73
C SER A 147 1.37 19.97 6.29
N THR A 148 0.29 19.64 7.01
CA THR A 148 -0.60 20.59 7.67
C THR A 148 -0.99 20.10 9.06
N THR A 149 -2.00 20.72 9.70
CA THR A 149 -2.43 20.30 11.04
C THR A 149 -2.99 18.88 11.03
N PRO A 150 -2.83 18.08 12.10
CA PRO A 150 -3.35 16.71 12.17
C PRO A 150 -4.84 16.60 11.83
N ARG A 151 -5.65 17.59 12.23
CA ARG A 151 -7.08 17.63 11.95
C ARG A 151 -7.36 17.79 10.46
N GLU A 152 -6.69 18.73 9.80
CA GLU A 152 -6.82 18.95 8.36
C GLU A 152 -6.30 17.75 7.56
N CYS A 153 -5.19 17.13 8.02
CA CYS A 153 -4.68 15.89 7.42
C CYS A 153 -5.75 14.80 7.39
N VAL A 154 -6.45 14.59 8.50
CA VAL A 154 -7.53 13.60 8.60
C VAL A 154 -8.70 13.95 7.68
N GLU A 155 -9.11 15.21 7.61
CA GLU A 155 -10.23 15.65 6.75
C GLU A 155 -9.89 15.44 5.27
N VAL A 156 -8.73 15.90 4.82
CA VAL A 156 -8.27 15.75 3.43
C VAL A 156 -8.09 14.28 3.06
N ALA A 157 -7.46 13.48 3.93
CA ALA A 157 -7.28 12.05 3.70
C ALA A 157 -8.62 11.32 3.53
N CYS A 158 -9.60 11.59 4.39
CA CYS A 158 -10.94 10.98 4.30
C CYS A 158 -11.64 11.34 3.00
N GLU A 159 -11.55 12.59 2.53
CA GLU A 159 -12.15 12.97 1.25
C GLU A 159 -11.47 12.31 0.06
N LEU A 160 -10.14 12.23 0.04
CA LEU A 160 -9.41 11.51 -1.01
C LEU A 160 -9.77 10.03 -1.02
N LEU A 161 -9.80 9.36 0.13
CA LEU A 161 -10.20 7.96 0.24
C LEU A 161 -11.63 7.76 -0.27
N ARG A 162 -12.56 8.66 0.07
CA ARG A 162 -13.94 8.61 -0.43
C ARG A 162 -14.00 8.70 -1.95
N ILE A 163 -13.20 9.58 -2.57
CA ILE A 163 -13.13 9.73 -4.02
C ILE A 163 -12.59 8.44 -4.65
N PHE A 164 -11.45 7.92 -4.18
CA PHE A 164 -10.86 6.70 -4.72
C PHE A 164 -11.75 5.46 -4.55
N CYS A 165 -12.43 5.34 -3.40
CA CYS A 165 -13.42 4.28 -3.19
C CYS A 165 -14.60 4.39 -4.18
N LYS A 166 -15.14 5.59 -4.41
CA LYS A 166 -16.21 5.82 -5.39
C LYS A 166 -15.78 5.53 -6.83
N MET A 167 -14.51 5.76 -7.14
CA MET A 167 -13.92 5.40 -8.44
C MET A 167 -13.68 3.88 -8.58
N GLY A 168 -13.83 3.12 -7.50
CA GLY A 168 -13.56 1.68 -7.46
C GLY A 168 -12.08 1.32 -7.46
N VAL A 169 -11.20 2.25 -7.11
CA VAL A 169 -9.75 2.03 -7.01
C VAL A 169 -9.44 1.09 -5.87
N ARG A 170 -8.52 0.15 -6.08
CA ARG A 170 -7.99 -0.71 -5.03
C ARG A 170 -6.70 -0.10 -4.47
N GLY A 171 -6.53 -0.21 -3.16
CA GLY A 171 -5.32 0.34 -2.57
C GLY A 171 -5.13 0.10 -1.09
N VAL A 172 -4.00 0.56 -0.60
CA VAL A 172 -3.65 0.55 0.82
C VAL A 172 -3.09 1.92 1.20
N PHE A 173 -3.66 2.51 2.22
CA PHE A 173 -3.15 3.73 2.85
C PHE A 173 -2.59 3.41 4.23
N ALA A 174 -1.29 3.48 4.37
CA ALA A 174 -0.59 3.35 5.64
C ALA A 174 -0.41 4.72 6.29
N THR A 175 -0.82 4.86 7.54
CA THR A 175 -0.72 6.12 8.29
C THR A 175 -0.57 5.86 9.79
N HIS A 176 -0.03 6.82 10.51
CA HIS A 176 -0.04 6.81 11.98
C HIS A 176 -1.26 7.55 12.56
N LEU A 177 -2.05 8.24 11.72
CA LEU A 177 -3.26 8.97 12.13
C LEU A 177 -4.44 8.00 12.29
N VAL A 178 -4.63 7.51 13.52
CA VAL A 178 -5.66 6.51 13.83
C VAL A 178 -7.09 7.02 13.58
N ASP A 179 -7.31 8.33 13.70
CA ASP A 179 -8.61 8.96 13.47
C ASP A 179 -9.13 8.74 12.03
N ILE A 180 -8.25 8.56 11.06
CA ILE A 180 -8.64 8.22 9.69
C ILE A 180 -9.36 6.87 9.66
N ALA A 181 -8.83 5.86 10.36
CA ALA A 181 -9.46 4.54 10.41
C ALA A 181 -10.85 4.59 11.07
N TYR A 182 -11.02 5.35 12.15
CA TYR A 182 -12.33 5.51 12.80
C TYR A 182 -13.34 6.19 11.87
N LYS A 183 -12.95 7.29 11.21
CA LYS A 183 -13.84 8.01 10.28
C LYS A 183 -14.20 7.18 9.05
N THR A 184 -13.29 6.36 8.52
CA THR A 184 -13.59 5.51 7.37
C THR A 184 -14.58 4.40 7.71
N VAL A 185 -14.59 3.86 8.92
CA VAL A 185 -15.62 2.91 9.40
C VAL A 185 -16.99 3.57 9.47
N GLU A 186 -17.09 4.85 9.84
CA GLU A 186 -18.34 5.60 9.85
C GLU A 186 -18.87 5.90 8.45
N LEU A 187 -17.99 6.05 7.46
CA LEU A 187 -18.37 6.33 6.06
C LEU A 187 -18.91 5.09 5.32
N ASN A 188 -18.63 3.89 5.83
CA ASN A 188 -19.11 2.62 5.26
C ASN A 188 -20.45 2.14 5.88
N LYS A 189 -21.04 2.92 6.76
CA LYS A 189 -22.39 2.71 7.31
C LYS A 189 -23.42 3.54 6.56
#